data_63c1b89a23c17a1a28e6090b00372be4
#
_entry.id   63c1b89a23c17a1a28e6090b00372be4
#
_cell.length_a   1.000
_cell.length_b   1.000
_cell.length_c   1.000
_cell.angle_alpha   90.00
_cell.angle_beta   90.00
_cell.angle_gamma   90.00
#
_symmetry.space_group_name_H-M   'P 1'
#
loop_
_entity.id
_entity.type
_entity.pdbx_description
1 polymer ?
#
loop_
_entity_poly.entity_id
_entity_poly.type
_entity_poly.pdbx_seq_one_letter_code
_entity_poly.pdbx_strand_id
1 'polypeptide(L)'
;MRQDRNTRQDTTTNQDISKKHKDKRKAITGCALLAAGIVLTILARSVEGLAQWYSTHVYPVWVNTLGRLTGMFPFSVAEILLYLFLLALLLSAGRLIVRLASLGCGRRKKSPDGQEKKVQAGKQLVYGWISGLLLAAGILYFLYVACCGINYYRTSFSESSGIVAEEYTVGELTEVCQWLTAEVNDLSSQVERDADGIMRTDDGVQERAVKAMQALGETYPELSGYYPEPKELFNPWILSVQQLSGIYSPFTIEANYNSGMVDYNIPFTACHELSHLKSFMQEQEANFIAFLASTSYEDPAFQYSGYLLGWIYCMNVLYDADYESWQEVREGLAAAVEPDLKENNGFWARYDGRVAEVADQVNDRYLQANGQEEGVKSYDRMVDLIVAYYQGGEGK
;
A
#
# COMPACT_ATOMS: atom_id res chain seq x y z
N MET A 1 34.14 32.20 43.54
CA MET A 1 33.91 30.73 43.56
C MET A 1 32.53 30.25 44.06
N ARG A 2 31.90 30.90 45.05
CA ARG A 2 30.52 30.51 45.48
C ARG A 2 29.43 31.00 44.50
N GLN A 3 29.59 32.13 43.88
CA GLN A 3 28.60 32.71 42.95
C GLN A 3 28.49 31.92 41.64
N ASP A 4 29.63 31.39 41.10
CA ASP A 4 29.66 30.53 39.90
C ASP A 4 29.02 29.17 40.10
N ARG A 5 28.98 28.61 41.31
CA ARG A 5 28.30 27.33 41.58
C ARG A 5 26.80 27.47 41.63
N ASN A 6 26.26 28.57 42.17
CA ASN A 6 24.81 28.81 42.20
C ASN A 6 24.27 29.04 40.81
N THR A 7 24.95 29.83 39.98
CA THR A 7 24.51 30.09 38.59
C THR A 7 24.52 28.84 37.72
N ARG A 8 25.48 27.92 37.90
CA ARG A 8 25.54 26.63 37.20
C ARG A 8 24.48 25.64 37.70
N GLN A 9 24.11 25.69 38.98
CA GLN A 9 23.08 24.82 39.56
C GLN A 9 21.67 25.28 39.13
N ASP A 10 21.42 26.58 39.05
CA ASP A 10 20.14 27.15 38.53
C ASP A 10 19.96 26.89 37.03
N THR A 11 21.03 26.99 36.23
CA THR A 11 20.96 26.67 34.79
C THR A 11 20.68 25.19 34.50
N THR A 12 21.26 24.26 35.25
CA THR A 12 20.99 22.82 35.13
C THR A 12 19.57 22.46 35.55
N THR A 13 19.09 23.04 36.64
CA THR A 13 17.69 22.82 37.12
C THR A 13 16.66 23.35 36.11
N ASN A 14 16.89 24.51 35.54
CA ASN A 14 16.00 25.11 34.53
C ASN A 14 16.02 24.30 33.22
N GLN A 15 17.16 23.73 32.80
CA GLN A 15 17.26 22.84 31.63
C GLN A 15 16.51 21.52 31.85
N ASP A 16 16.58 20.92 33.02
CA ASP A 16 15.89 19.69 33.38
C ASP A 16 14.35 19.89 33.43
N ILE A 17 13.91 21.02 33.98
CA ILE A 17 12.48 21.39 33.99
C ILE A 17 11.97 21.61 32.56
N SER A 18 12.71 22.35 31.74
CA SER A 18 12.36 22.60 30.33
C SER A 18 12.27 21.28 29.51
N LYS A 19 13.22 20.36 29.75
CA LYS A 19 13.21 19.05 29.07
C LYS A 19 12.03 18.20 29.48
N LYS A 20 11.68 18.13 30.78
CA LYS A 20 10.49 17.43 31.27
C LYS A 20 9.20 17.97 30.63
N HIS A 21 9.09 19.28 30.50
CA HIS A 21 7.94 19.89 29.84
C HIS A 21 7.85 19.54 28.33
N LYS A 22 9.00 19.52 27.62
CA LYS A 22 9.05 19.09 26.21
C LYS A 22 8.62 17.63 26.03
N ASP A 23 9.12 16.72 26.86
CA ASP A 23 8.79 15.30 26.78
C ASP A 23 7.31 15.05 27.11
N LYS A 24 6.78 15.75 28.12
CA LYS A 24 5.34 15.71 28.44
C LYS A 24 4.47 16.23 27.27
N ARG A 25 4.89 17.33 26.62
CA ARG A 25 4.18 17.86 25.44
C ARG A 25 4.17 16.85 24.30
N LYS A 26 5.30 16.20 23.99
CA LYS A 26 5.35 15.13 22.96
C LYS A 26 4.36 14.01 23.26
N ALA A 27 4.35 13.50 24.50
CA ALA A 27 3.42 12.44 24.89
C ALA A 27 1.96 12.87 24.74
N ILE A 28 1.61 14.06 25.23
CA ILE A 28 0.24 14.60 25.12
C ILE A 28 -0.17 14.75 23.63
N THR A 29 0.71 15.35 22.81
CA THR A 29 0.43 15.54 21.37
C THR A 29 0.29 14.19 20.68
N GLY A 30 1.16 13.20 20.96
CA GLY A 30 1.05 11.86 20.39
C GLY A 30 -0.26 11.17 20.77
N CYS A 31 -0.67 11.21 22.05
CA CYS A 31 -1.95 10.68 22.48
C CYS A 31 -3.14 11.41 21.83
N ALA A 32 -3.07 12.73 21.70
CA ALA A 32 -4.13 13.52 21.06
C ALA A 32 -4.29 13.16 19.58
N LEU A 33 -3.19 12.97 18.84
CA LEU A 33 -3.22 12.55 17.44
C LEU A 33 -3.77 11.12 17.28
N LEU A 34 -3.39 10.18 18.16
CA LEU A 34 -3.96 8.83 18.17
C LEU A 34 -5.47 8.88 18.43
N ALA A 35 -5.90 9.64 19.45
CA ALA A 35 -7.32 9.80 19.77
C ALA A 35 -8.10 10.45 18.60
N ALA A 36 -7.54 11.48 17.97
CA ALA A 36 -8.13 12.12 16.80
C ALA A 36 -8.29 11.13 15.63
N GLY A 37 -7.27 10.33 15.33
CA GLY A 37 -7.35 9.29 14.29
C GLY A 37 -8.43 8.24 14.62
N ILE A 38 -8.50 7.77 15.86
CA ILE A 38 -9.55 6.81 16.29
C ILE A 38 -10.95 7.44 16.12
N VAL A 39 -11.13 8.68 16.54
CA VAL A 39 -12.42 9.39 16.38
C VAL A 39 -12.79 9.52 14.91
N LEU A 40 -11.84 9.92 14.05
CA LEU A 40 -12.08 10.02 12.60
C LEU A 40 -12.46 8.68 11.99
N THR A 41 -11.81 7.58 12.37
CA THR A 41 -12.16 6.23 11.92
C THR A 41 -13.59 5.84 12.35
N ILE A 42 -13.96 6.11 13.60
CA ILE A 42 -15.31 5.84 14.09
C ILE A 42 -16.35 6.68 13.32
N LEU A 43 -16.07 7.95 13.09
CA LEU A 43 -16.96 8.84 12.33
C LEU A 43 -17.10 8.38 10.87
N ALA A 44 -15.99 7.97 10.21
CA ALA A 44 -16.02 7.46 8.85
C ALA A 44 -16.88 6.19 8.71
N ARG A 45 -16.89 5.35 9.76
CA ARG A 45 -17.70 4.11 9.81
C ARG A 45 -19.17 4.37 10.12
N SER A 46 -19.45 5.36 10.96
CA SER A 46 -20.79 5.50 11.59
C SER A 46 -21.63 6.60 10.98
N VAL A 47 -21.02 7.56 10.28
CA VAL A 47 -21.72 8.70 9.68
C VAL A 47 -21.82 8.49 8.18
N GLU A 48 -23.03 8.14 7.73
CA GLU A 48 -23.30 7.90 6.31
C GLU A 48 -22.90 9.11 5.45
N GLY A 49 -22.26 8.86 4.32
CA GLY A 49 -21.79 9.88 3.38
C GLY A 49 -20.56 10.67 3.81
N LEU A 50 -20.09 10.58 5.07
CA LEU A 50 -18.93 11.34 5.53
C LEU A 50 -17.65 10.89 4.80
N ALA A 51 -17.42 9.60 4.67
CA ALA A 51 -16.26 9.08 3.97
C ALA A 51 -16.29 9.45 2.48
N GLN A 52 -17.45 9.37 1.84
CA GLN A 52 -17.64 9.80 0.46
C GLN A 52 -17.35 11.30 0.29
N TRP A 53 -17.91 12.15 1.16
CA TRP A 53 -17.62 13.57 1.14
C TRP A 53 -16.13 13.87 1.33
N TYR A 54 -15.48 13.19 2.29
CA TYR A 54 -14.04 13.34 2.54
C TYR A 54 -13.22 12.94 1.30
N SER A 55 -13.52 11.78 0.72
CA SER A 55 -12.81 11.24 -0.43
C SER A 55 -12.92 12.10 -1.68
N THR A 56 -14.02 12.83 -1.82
CA THR A 56 -14.28 13.69 -2.99
C THR A 56 -13.84 15.15 -2.80
N HIS A 57 -13.80 15.67 -1.56
CA HIS A 57 -13.53 17.10 -1.31
C HIS A 57 -12.22 17.34 -0.55
N VAL A 58 -11.85 16.48 0.40
CA VAL A 58 -10.67 16.70 1.24
C VAL A 58 -9.47 15.92 0.74
N TYR A 59 -9.65 14.64 0.46
CA TYR A 59 -8.55 13.78 0.02
C TYR A 59 -7.87 14.28 -1.28
N PRO A 60 -8.56 14.81 -2.30
CA PRO A 60 -7.91 15.37 -3.48
C PRO A 60 -6.96 16.53 -3.17
N VAL A 61 -7.10 17.22 -2.05
CA VAL A 61 -6.15 18.27 -1.62
C VAL A 61 -4.80 17.63 -1.29
N TRP A 62 -4.79 16.46 -0.64
CA TRP A 62 -3.56 15.71 -0.38
C TRP A 62 -2.89 15.28 -1.67
N VAL A 63 -3.65 14.74 -2.61
CA VAL A 63 -3.14 14.33 -3.93
C VAL A 63 -2.58 15.52 -4.69
N ASN A 64 -3.29 16.64 -4.73
CA ASN A 64 -2.88 17.84 -5.47
C ASN A 64 -1.79 18.68 -4.78
N THR A 65 -1.45 18.39 -3.53
CA THR A 65 -0.37 19.06 -2.79
C THR A 65 0.81 18.12 -2.57
N LEU A 66 0.65 17.17 -1.65
CA LEU A 66 1.71 16.23 -1.31
C LEU A 66 2.06 15.29 -2.47
N GLY A 67 1.04 14.74 -3.16
CA GLY A 67 1.25 13.87 -4.33
C GLY A 67 1.95 14.60 -5.49
N ARG A 68 1.64 15.91 -5.72
CA ARG A 68 2.40 16.70 -6.70
C ARG A 68 3.84 16.97 -6.26
N LEU A 69 4.07 17.21 -4.97
CA LEU A 69 5.41 17.45 -4.44
C LEU A 69 6.28 16.20 -4.57
N THR A 70 5.77 15.05 -4.13
CA THR A 70 6.49 13.76 -4.22
C THR A 70 6.61 13.29 -5.67
N GLY A 71 5.60 13.53 -6.50
CA GLY A 71 5.61 13.25 -7.94
C GLY A 71 6.68 13.99 -8.75
N MET A 72 7.31 15.03 -8.20
CA MET A 72 8.46 15.73 -8.85
C MET A 72 9.74 14.90 -8.83
N PHE A 73 9.81 13.85 -8.02
CA PHE A 73 11.01 13.01 -7.88
C PHE A 73 10.85 11.74 -8.72
N PRO A 74 11.89 11.34 -9.50
CA PRO A 74 11.83 10.14 -10.33
C PRO A 74 12.04 8.83 -9.55
N PHE A 75 12.02 8.88 -8.23
CA PHE A 75 12.25 7.75 -7.31
C PHE A 75 11.24 7.77 -6.17
N SER A 76 11.07 6.64 -5.50
CA SER A 76 10.18 6.51 -4.34
C SER A 76 10.70 7.32 -3.15
N VAL A 77 10.00 8.41 -2.85
CA VAL A 77 10.25 9.22 -1.63
C VAL A 77 9.83 8.40 -0.39
N ALA A 78 8.80 7.57 -0.52
CA ALA A 78 8.35 6.68 0.53
C ALA A 78 9.47 5.73 1.00
N GLU A 79 10.16 5.10 0.05
CA GLU A 79 11.27 4.18 0.34
C GLU A 79 12.42 4.89 1.05
N ILE A 80 12.82 6.08 0.56
CA ILE A 80 13.87 6.86 1.19
C ILE A 80 13.48 7.28 2.62
N LEU A 81 12.25 7.75 2.81
CA LEU A 81 11.76 8.14 4.13
C LEU A 81 11.69 6.94 5.09
N LEU A 82 11.34 5.75 4.61
CA LEU A 82 11.38 4.51 5.39
C LEU A 82 12.80 4.23 5.88
N TYR A 83 13.80 4.27 5.00
CA TYR A 83 15.21 4.04 5.41
C TYR A 83 15.71 5.08 6.38
N LEU A 84 15.41 6.35 6.16
CA LEU A 84 15.78 7.43 7.08
C LEU A 84 15.09 7.27 8.44
N PHE A 85 13.83 6.87 8.45
CA PHE A 85 13.09 6.61 9.70
C PHE A 85 13.70 5.44 10.48
N LEU A 86 14.00 4.32 9.82
CA LEU A 86 14.64 3.17 10.45
C LEU A 86 16.03 3.53 10.98
N LEU A 87 16.84 4.25 10.22
CA LEU A 87 18.15 4.74 10.65
C LEU A 87 18.03 5.66 11.87
N ALA A 88 17.08 6.62 11.84
CA ALA A 88 16.83 7.51 12.96
C ALA A 88 16.40 6.73 14.22
N LEU A 89 15.56 5.71 14.07
CA LEU A 89 15.13 4.84 15.16
C LEU A 89 16.31 4.07 15.75
N LEU A 90 17.15 3.44 14.92
CA LEU A 90 18.35 2.72 15.36
C LEU A 90 19.34 3.65 16.09
N LEU A 91 19.63 4.83 15.51
CA LEU A 91 20.52 5.81 16.13
C LEU A 91 19.95 6.33 17.45
N SER A 92 18.64 6.55 17.55
CA SER A 92 17.99 7.03 18.77
C SER A 92 18.04 5.97 19.88
N ALA A 93 17.81 4.69 19.55
CA ALA A 93 17.92 3.57 20.47
C ALA A 93 19.37 3.38 20.93
N GLY A 94 20.34 3.42 20.02
CA GLY A 94 21.76 3.36 20.35
C GLY A 94 22.20 4.50 21.30
N ARG A 95 21.75 5.73 21.02
CA ARG A 95 22.02 6.88 21.94
C ARG A 95 21.37 6.67 23.30
N LEU A 96 20.18 6.10 23.40
CA LEU A 96 19.56 5.79 24.69
C LEU A 96 20.41 4.78 25.47
N ILE A 97 20.78 3.66 24.82
CA ILE A 97 21.60 2.61 25.44
C ILE A 97 22.91 3.18 25.97
N VAL A 98 23.67 3.93 25.16
CA VAL A 98 24.96 4.56 25.57
C VAL A 98 24.77 5.50 26.77
N ARG A 99 23.70 6.32 26.76
CA ARG A 99 23.41 7.22 27.88
C ARG A 99 23.04 6.46 29.15
N LEU A 100 22.25 5.41 29.07
CA LEU A 100 21.92 4.56 30.22
C LEU A 100 23.17 3.86 30.80
N ALA A 101 24.02 3.31 29.92
CA ALA A 101 25.29 2.69 30.30
C ALA A 101 26.23 3.68 31.00
N SER A 102 26.30 4.92 30.50
CA SER A 102 27.15 5.98 31.13
C SER A 102 26.68 6.36 32.54
N LEU A 103 25.37 6.30 32.81
CA LEU A 103 24.83 6.48 34.16
C LEU A 103 25.23 5.34 35.12
N GLY A 104 25.35 4.11 34.60
CA GLY A 104 25.75 2.92 35.34
C GLY A 104 27.26 2.94 35.68
N CYS A 105 28.12 3.33 34.73
CA CYS A 105 29.58 3.20 34.82
C CYS A 105 30.28 4.28 35.66
N GLY A 106 29.59 5.38 36.05
CA GLY A 106 30.19 6.48 36.81
C GLY A 106 30.60 6.05 38.23
N ARG A 107 31.94 5.90 38.47
CA ARG A 107 32.61 5.62 39.77
C ARG A 107 32.45 6.74 40.80
N ARG A 108 31.31 7.35 41.01
CA ARG A 108 31.11 8.31 42.11
C ARG A 108 30.55 7.61 43.33
N LYS A 109 31.10 8.00 44.53
CA LYS A 109 30.81 7.47 45.88
C LYS A 109 29.36 6.96 46.02
N LYS A 110 29.23 5.74 46.57
CA LYS A 110 27.99 5.07 46.95
C LYS A 110 27.23 5.81 48.08
N SER A 111 26.79 7.05 47.84
CA SER A 111 25.81 7.67 48.73
C SER A 111 24.41 7.29 48.25
N PRO A 112 23.46 6.97 49.15
CA PRO A 112 22.08 6.64 48.78
C PRO A 112 21.45 7.70 47.86
N ASP A 113 21.65 8.96 48.15
CA ASP A 113 21.19 10.14 47.39
C ASP A 113 21.75 10.18 45.93
N GLY A 114 23.02 9.74 45.74
CA GLY A 114 23.63 9.66 44.40
C GLY A 114 23.09 8.54 43.55
N GLN A 115 22.65 7.45 44.17
CA GLN A 115 22.03 6.31 43.48
C GLN A 115 20.59 6.63 43.05
N GLU A 116 19.83 7.29 43.90
CA GLU A 116 18.48 7.74 43.61
C GLU A 116 18.43 8.73 42.42
N LYS A 117 19.35 9.72 42.40
CA LYS A 117 19.50 10.66 41.27
C LYS A 117 19.84 9.99 39.95
N LYS A 118 20.66 8.92 39.96
CA LYS A 118 20.96 8.15 38.75
C LYS A 118 19.73 7.39 38.20
N VAL A 119 18.99 6.75 39.12
CA VAL A 119 17.75 6.05 38.77
C VAL A 119 16.72 7.02 38.17
N GLN A 120 16.56 8.19 38.78
CA GLN A 120 15.65 9.24 38.29
C GLN A 120 16.09 9.76 36.94
N ALA A 121 17.38 9.98 36.69
CA ALA A 121 17.90 10.38 35.38
C ALA A 121 17.67 9.30 34.31
N GLY A 122 17.88 8.02 34.66
CA GLY A 122 17.56 6.90 33.76
C GLY A 122 16.08 6.84 33.36
N LYS A 123 15.20 6.94 34.36
CA LYS A 123 13.74 7.00 34.11
C LYS A 123 13.35 8.16 33.21
N GLN A 124 13.97 9.33 33.41
CA GLN A 124 13.69 10.50 32.56
C GLN A 124 14.18 10.31 31.12
N LEU A 125 15.32 9.65 30.89
CA LEU A 125 15.80 9.34 29.53
C LEU A 125 14.86 8.39 28.81
N VAL A 126 14.45 7.31 29.49
CA VAL A 126 13.49 6.33 28.93
C VAL A 126 12.13 7.00 28.62
N TYR A 127 11.60 7.77 29.57
CA TYR A 127 10.37 8.52 29.39
C TYR A 127 10.44 9.46 28.17
N GLY A 128 11.54 10.22 28.04
CA GLY A 128 11.71 11.12 26.88
C GLY A 128 11.80 10.38 25.55
N TRP A 129 12.40 9.19 25.52
CA TRP A 129 12.48 8.34 24.34
C TRP A 129 11.11 7.76 23.97
N ILE A 130 10.39 7.18 24.94
CA ILE A 130 9.03 6.66 24.75
C ILE A 130 8.07 7.78 24.28
N SER A 131 8.18 8.99 24.87
CA SER A 131 7.39 10.14 24.45
C SER A 131 7.64 10.54 22.98
N GLY A 132 8.89 10.37 22.52
CA GLY A 132 9.26 10.57 21.12
C GLY A 132 8.64 9.53 20.20
N LEU A 133 8.69 8.25 20.58
CA LEU A 133 8.06 7.15 19.84
C LEU A 133 6.53 7.32 19.79
N LEU A 134 5.92 7.69 20.91
CA LEU A 134 4.47 7.91 20.98
C LEU A 134 4.03 9.07 20.06
N LEU A 135 4.83 10.14 19.99
CA LEU A 135 4.56 11.24 19.05
C LEU A 135 4.67 10.76 17.59
N ALA A 136 5.75 10.01 17.28
CA ALA A 136 5.93 9.47 15.92
C ALA A 136 4.77 8.53 15.54
N ALA A 137 4.39 7.61 16.43
CA ALA A 137 3.25 6.72 16.22
C ALA A 137 1.93 7.50 16.04
N GLY A 138 1.70 8.54 16.83
CA GLY A 138 0.52 9.40 16.70
C GLY A 138 0.48 10.13 15.36
N ILE A 139 1.60 10.67 14.90
CA ILE A 139 1.69 11.32 13.58
C ILE A 139 1.43 10.31 12.46
N LEU A 140 2.10 9.16 12.47
CA LEU A 140 1.95 8.14 11.44
C LEU A 140 0.51 7.61 11.39
N TYR A 141 -0.07 7.30 12.53
CA TYR A 141 -1.45 6.80 12.59
C TYR A 141 -2.45 7.86 12.10
N PHE A 142 -2.30 9.12 12.52
CA PHE A 142 -3.18 10.20 12.06
C PHE A 142 -3.08 10.43 10.54
N LEU A 143 -1.86 10.44 9.99
CA LEU A 143 -1.64 10.56 8.54
C LEU A 143 -2.22 9.36 7.79
N TYR A 144 -2.01 8.14 8.32
CA TYR A 144 -2.61 6.93 7.75
C TYR A 144 -4.13 7.07 7.67
N VAL A 145 -4.79 7.46 8.76
CA VAL A 145 -6.26 7.62 8.78
C VAL A 145 -6.70 8.70 7.78
N ALA A 146 -6.02 9.84 7.75
CA ALA A 146 -6.35 10.94 6.85
C ALA A 146 -6.11 10.61 5.36
N CYS A 147 -5.04 9.89 5.03
CA CYS A 147 -4.64 9.67 3.64
C CYS A 147 -5.04 8.27 3.09
N CYS A 148 -5.57 7.38 3.94
CA CYS A 148 -5.95 6.02 3.57
C CYS A 148 -7.20 5.55 4.32
N GLY A 149 -7.15 5.48 5.66
CA GLY A 149 -8.13 4.80 6.49
C GLY A 149 -9.58 5.26 6.31
N ILE A 150 -9.84 6.56 6.15
CA ILE A 150 -11.19 7.09 5.90
C ILE A 150 -11.73 6.60 4.57
N ASN A 151 -10.87 6.50 3.55
CA ASN A 151 -11.25 6.18 2.19
C ASN A 151 -11.73 4.73 2.00
N TYR A 152 -11.46 3.82 2.95
CA TYR A 152 -12.03 2.46 2.95
C TYR A 152 -13.56 2.44 3.07
N TYR A 153 -14.15 3.51 3.62
CA TYR A 153 -15.59 3.61 3.91
C TYR A 153 -16.36 4.51 2.93
N ARG A 154 -15.71 4.88 1.80
CA ARG A 154 -16.39 5.59 0.72
C ARG A 154 -17.29 4.64 -0.09
N THR A 155 -18.19 5.20 -0.89
CA THR A 155 -18.91 4.46 -1.93
C THR A 155 -17.90 3.76 -2.85
N SER A 156 -18.10 2.48 -3.11
CA SER A 156 -17.23 1.67 -3.98
C SER A 156 -17.27 2.19 -5.43
N PHE A 157 -16.26 1.82 -6.22
CA PHE A 157 -16.27 2.14 -7.64
C PHE A 157 -17.36 1.36 -8.37
N SER A 158 -17.53 0.08 -8.06
CA SER A 158 -18.57 -0.76 -8.60
C SER A 158 -19.98 -0.18 -8.41
N GLU A 159 -20.27 0.32 -7.18
CA GLU A 159 -21.54 0.97 -6.88
C GLU A 159 -21.70 2.29 -7.64
N SER A 160 -20.65 3.12 -7.74
CA SER A 160 -20.71 4.43 -8.41
C SER A 160 -20.73 4.34 -9.94
N SER A 161 -20.09 3.32 -10.52
CA SER A 161 -20.10 3.05 -11.98
C SER A 161 -21.36 2.32 -12.46
N GLY A 162 -22.13 1.72 -11.55
CA GLY A 162 -23.29 0.90 -11.87
C GLY A 162 -22.95 -0.54 -12.28
N ILE A 163 -21.68 -0.95 -12.20
CA ILE A 163 -21.24 -2.32 -12.45
C ILE A 163 -21.29 -3.07 -11.13
N VAL A 164 -22.47 -3.56 -10.77
CA VAL A 164 -22.72 -4.20 -9.49
C VAL A 164 -22.61 -5.71 -9.65
N ALA A 165 -21.84 -6.34 -8.77
CA ALA A 165 -21.72 -7.79 -8.72
C ALA A 165 -23.09 -8.43 -8.40
N GLU A 166 -23.48 -9.42 -9.19
CA GLU A 166 -24.66 -10.25 -9.00
C GLU A 166 -24.22 -11.72 -8.84
N GLU A 167 -25.15 -12.56 -8.36
CA GLU A 167 -24.90 -14.01 -8.34
C GLU A 167 -24.81 -14.54 -9.77
N TYR A 168 -23.81 -15.34 -10.06
CA TYR A 168 -23.59 -15.96 -11.35
C TYR A 168 -23.42 -17.48 -11.23
N THR A 169 -23.69 -18.19 -12.32
CA THR A 169 -23.51 -19.62 -12.42
C THR A 169 -22.08 -19.98 -12.85
N VAL A 170 -21.69 -21.24 -12.60
CA VAL A 170 -20.41 -21.78 -13.11
C VAL A 170 -20.33 -21.67 -14.64
N GLY A 171 -21.46 -21.85 -15.35
CA GLY A 171 -21.51 -21.70 -16.81
C GLY A 171 -21.16 -20.28 -17.26
N GLU A 172 -21.71 -19.26 -16.60
CA GLU A 172 -21.41 -17.85 -16.89
C GLU A 172 -19.95 -17.51 -16.59
N LEU A 173 -19.38 -18.02 -15.49
CA LEU A 173 -17.96 -17.89 -15.21
C LEU A 173 -17.10 -18.57 -16.29
N THR A 174 -17.51 -19.74 -16.77
CA THR A 174 -16.82 -20.47 -17.83
C THR A 174 -16.81 -19.66 -19.14
N GLU A 175 -17.94 -19.01 -19.50
CA GLU A 175 -18.02 -18.13 -20.67
C GLU A 175 -17.07 -16.94 -20.54
N VAL A 176 -16.97 -16.32 -19.36
CA VAL A 176 -16.01 -15.24 -19.08
C VAL A 176 -14.57 -15.73 -19.20
N CYS A 177 -14.25 -16.89 -18.64
CA CYS A 177 -12.91 -17.48 -18.77
C CYS A 177 -12.54 -17.79 -20.24
N GLN A 178 -13.51 -18.25 -21.04
CA GLN A 178 -13.32 -18.48 -22.49
C GLN A 178 -13.08 -17.18 -23.25
N TRP A 179 -13.86 -16.12 -22.95
CA TRP A 179 -13.63 -14.79 -23.50
C TRP A 179 -12.24 -14.27 -23.16
N LEU A 180 -11.86 -14.27 -21.87
CA LEU A 180 -10.52 -13.84 -21.43
C LEU A 180 -9.40 -14.65 -22.10
N THR A 181 -9.61 -15.96 -22.31
CA THR A 181 -8.67 -16.82 -23.03
C THR A 181 -8.48 -16.36 -24.47
N ALA A 182 -9.57 -15.99 -25.16
CA ALA A 182 -9.52 -15.51 -26.53
C ALA A 182 -8.75 -14.18 -26.63
N GLU A 183 -9.02 -13.22 -25.72
CA GLU A 183 -8.30 -11.93 -25.66
C GLU A 183 -6.80 -12.10 -25.37
N VAL A 184 -6.46 -12.92 -24.38
CA VAL A 184 -5.05 -13.22 -24.04
C VAL A 184 -4.34 -13.87 -25.21
N ASN A 185 -4.97 -14.81 -25.90
CA ASN A 185 -4.39 -15.50 -27.05
C ASN A 185 -4.10 -14.54 -28.21
N ASP A 186 -5.03 -13.67 -28.53
CA ASP A 186 -4.86 -12.65 -29.59
C ASP A 186 -3.73 -11.71 -29.28
N LEU A 187 -3.70 -11.15 -28.06
CA LEU A 187 -2.69 -10.22 -27.60
C LEU A 187 -1.31 -10.86 -27.41
N SER A 188 -1.25 -12.16 -27.14
CA SER A 188 0.01 -12.89 -26.91
C SER A 188 1.00 -12.81 -28.08
N SER A 189 0.48 -12.60 -29.30
CA SER A 189 1.26 -12.42 -30.52
C SER A 189 1.63 -10.96 -30.83
N GLN A 190 1.06 -10.00 -30.10
CA GLN A 190 1.21 -8.57 -30.34
C GLN A 190 2.19 -7.90 -29.38
N VAL A 191 2.56 -8.59 -28.28
CA VAL A 191 3.49 -8.09 -27.27
C VAL A 191 4.94 -8.46 -27.59
N GLU A 192 5.88 -7.62 -27.18
CA GLU A 192 7.30 -7.92 -27.28
C GLU A 192 7.70 -9.04 -26.32
N ARG A 193 8.57 -9.94 -26.80
CA ARG A 193 9.04 -11.10 -26.04
C ARG A 193 10.55 -11.24 -26.16
N ASP A 194 11.19 -11.69 -25.08
CA ASP A 194 12.61 -12.01 -25.10
C ASP A 194 12.91 -13.38 -25.76
N ALA A 195 14.19 -13.78 -25.71
CA ALA A 195 14.65 -15.05 -26.32
C ALA A 195 14.06 -16.30 -25.63
N ASP A 196 13.59 -16.19 -24.39
CA ASP A 196 12.95 -17.26 -23.63
C ASP A 196 11.42 -17.25 -23.83
N GLY A 197 10.91 -16.33 -24.64
CA GLY A 197 9.49 -16.17 -24.95
C GLY A 197 8.70 -15.43 -23.87
N ILE A 198 9.37 -14.80 -22.92
CA ILE A 198 8.74 -14.05 -21.81
C ILE A 198 8.41 -12.64 -22.31
N MET A 199 7.18 -12.18 -22.06
CA MET A 199 6.73 -10.82 -22.36
C MET A 199 7.62 -9.79 -21.65
N ARG A 200 7.99 -8.74 -22.39
CA ARG A 200 8.75 -7.60 -21.89
C ARG A 200 8.00 -6.30 -22.09
N THR A 201 8.09 -5.45 -21.10
CA THR A 201 7.66 -4.05 -21.23
C THR A 201 8.84 -3.19 -21.64
N ASP A 202 8.57 -2.19 -22.47
CA ASP A 202 9.53 -1.15 -22.81
C ASP A 202 9.55 -0.03 -21.75
N ASP A 203 10.46 0.91 -21.91
CA ASP A 203 10.52 2.12 -21.08
C ASP A 203 9.22 2.94 -21.19
N GLY A 204 8.84 3.63 -20.10
CA GLY A 204 7.70 4.55 -20.10
C GLY A 204 6.37 3.91 -19.65
N VAL A 205 6.39 2.72 -19.05
CA VAL A 205 5.20 2.11 -18.42
C VAL A 205 4.52 3.07 -17.44
N GLN A 206 5.31 3.85 -16.71
CA GLN A 206 4.82 4.80 -15.70
C GLN A 206 3.94 5.89 -16.34
N GLU A 207 4.40 6.52 -17.41
CA GLU A 207 3.65 7.52 -18.14
C GLU A 207 2.38 6.92 -18.78
N ARG A 208 2.49 5.70 -19.34
CA ARG A 208 1.36 5.01 -19.95
C ARG A 208 0.31 4.59 -18.94
N ALA A 209 0.70 4.15 -17.75
CA ALA A 209 -0.24 3.87 -16.66
C ALA A 209 -1.04 5.13 -16.26
N VAL A 210 -0.39 6.29 -16.19
CA VAL A 210 -1.09 7.56 -15.98
C VAL A 210 -2.08 7.85 -17.11
N LYS A 211 -1.69 7.65 -18.37
CA LYS A 211 -2.57 7.86 -19.53
C LYS A 211 -3.75 6.88 -19.55
N ALA A 212 -3.52 5.61 -19.21
CA ALA A 212 -4.57 4.61 -19.09
C ALA A 212 -5.62 5.01 -18.04
N MET A 213 -5.17 5.41 -16.85
CA MET A 213 -6.06 5.88 -15.79
C MET A 213 -6.78 7.18 -16.16
N GLN A 214 -6.14 8.09 -16.88
CA GLN A 214 -6.76 9.33 -17.36
C GLN A 214 -7.80 9.06 -18.44
N ALA A 215 -7.52 8.16 -19.38
CA ALA A 215 -8.47 7.74 -20.41
C ALA A 215 -9.71 7.07 -19.79
N LEU A 216 -9.52 6.18 -18.81
CA LEU A 216 -10.62 5.59 -18.07
C LEU A 216 -11.44 6.66 -17.31
N GLY A 217 -10.79 7.71 -16.83
CA GLY A 217 -11.42 8.87 -16.18
C GLY A 217 -12.31 9.71 -17.10
N GLU A 218 -12.24 9.55 -18.42
CA GLU A 218 -13.18 10.18 -19.38
C GLU A 218 -14.55 9.48 -19.34
N THR A 219 -14.55 8.17 -19.09
CA THR A 219 -15.78 7.36 -18.94
C THR A 219 -16.30 7.41 -17.50
N TYR A 220 -15.40 7.34 -16.51
CA TYR A 220 -15.74 7.32 -15.08
C TYR A 220 -15.16 8.57 -14.38
N PRO A 221 -15.97 9.64 -14.24
CA PRO A 221 -15.49 10.95 -13.75
C PRO A 221 -14.79 10.91 -12.37
N GLU A 222 -15.11 9.96 -11.50
CA GLU A 222 -14.47 9.77 -10.20
C GLU A 222 -12.97 9.37 -10.30
N LEU A 223 -12.55 8.86 -11.45
CA LEU A 223 -11.17 8.54 -11.78
C LEU A 223 -10.45 9.69 -12.49
N SER A 224 -11.15 10.77 -12.83
CA SER A 224 -10.54 11.89 -13.54
C SER A 224 -9.54 12.69 -12.70
N GLY A 225 -8.69 13.49 -13.36
CA GLY A 225 -7.79 14.46 -12.75
C GLY A 225 -6.33 14.03 -12.71
N TYR A 226 -5.58 14.59 -11.76
CA TYR A 226 -4.13 14.41 -11.68
C TYR A 226 -3.72 13.03 -11.13
N TYR A 227 -2.71 12.46 -11.74
CA TYR A 227 -1.96 11.28 -11.28
C TYR A 227 -0.47 11.59 -11.31
N PRO A 228 0.29 11.37 -10.23
CA PRO A 228 1.74 11.25 -10.32
C PRO A 228 2.09 9.92 -11.00
N GLU A 229 3.24 9.84 -11.65
CA GLU A 229 3.73 8.57 -12.19
C GLU A 229 3.98 7.56 -11.07
N PRO A 230 3.59 6.29 -11.24
CA PRO A 230 3.95 5.22 -10.32
C PRO A 230 5.47 5.00 -10.36
N LYS A 231 6.04 4.55 -9.26
CA LYS A 231 7.50 4.50 -9.09
C LYS A 231 8.00 3.10 -8.78
N GLU A 232 9.15 2.80 -9.33
CA GLU A 232 9.92 1.62 -8.95
C GLU A 232 10.56 1.82 -7.57
N LEU A 233 10.62 0.74 -6.78
CA LEU A 233 11.46 0.74 -5.60
C LEU A 233 12.93 0.50 -5.99
N PHE A 234 13.88 1.17 -5.34
CA PHE A 234 15.30 0.88 -5.48
C PHE A 234 15.64 -0.55 -5.06
N ASN A 235 14.90 -1.07 -4.09
CA ASN A 235 15.06 -2.43 -3.60
C ASN A 235 13.74 -3.20 -3.69
N PRO A 236 13.38 -3.70 -4.89
CA PRO A 236 12.14 -4.44 -5.11
C PRO A 236 12.08 -5.73 -4.28
N TRP A 237 13.22 -6.26 -3.82
CA TRP A 237 13.29 -7.42 -2.94
C TRP A 237 12.41 -7.26 -1.68
N ILE A 238 12.26 -6.02 -1.17
CA ILE A 238 11.43 -5.76 0.01
C ILE A 238 9.96 -6.13 -0.26
N LEU A 239 9.43 -5.87 -1.46
CA LEU A 239 8.09 -6.29 -1.83
C LEU A 239 8.06 -7.79 -2.16
N SER A 240 9.05 -8.28 -2.91
CA SER A 240 9.11 -9.68 -3.34
C SER A 240 9.07 -10.66 -2.16
N VAL A 241 9.83 -10.42 -1.07
CA VAL A 241 9.82 -11.29 0.13
C VAL A 241 8.50 -11.26 0.91
N GLN A 242 7.66 -10.27 0.67
CA GLN A 242 6.32 -10.12 1.21
C GLN A 242 5.25 -10.59 0.24
N GLN A 243 5.63 -11.06 -0.94
CA GLN A 243 4.73 -11.44 -2.04
C GLN A 243 3.79 -10.29 -2.47
N LEU A 244 4.32 -9.06 -2.52
CA LEU A 244 3.60 -7.87 -2.94
C LEU A 244 4.05 -7.43 -4.33
N SER A 245 3.10 -7.20 -5.22
CA SER A 245 3.31 -6.63 -6.54
C SER A 245 3.52 -5.11 -6.50
N GLY A 246 2.83 -4.42 -5.61
CA GLY A 246 2.93 -2.98 -5.43
C GLY A 246 2.58 -2.54 -4.01
N ILE A 247 2.65 -1.25 -3.77
CA ILE A 247 2.24 -0.62 -2.52
C ILE A 247 1.93 0.87 -2.71
N TYR A 248 0.73 1.27 -2.31
CA TYR A 248 0.39 2.67 -2.13
C TYR A 248 0.94 3.19 -0.79
N SER A 249 1.67 4.31 -0.81
CA SER A 249 2.15 4.98 0.40
C SER A 249 1.25 6.15 0.80
N PRO A 250 0.46 6.03 1.87
CA PRO A 250 -0.38 7.13 2.35
C PRO A 250 0.41 8.30 2.96
N PHE A 251 1.69 8.08 3.28
CA PHE A 251 2.55 9.09 3.90
C PHE A 251 3.16 10.06 2.89
N THR A 252 3.21 9.65 1.64
CA THR A 252 3.81 10.40 0.52
C THR A 252 2.86 10.55 -0.66
N ILE A 253 1.69 9.88 -0.61
CA ILE A 253 0.72 9.82 -1.72
C ILE A 253 1.41 9.32 -3.00
N GLU A 254 2.10 8.19 -2.90
CA GLU A 254 2.84 7.58 -4.00
C GLU A 254 2.34 6.17 -4.29
N ALA A 255 2.15 5.87 -5.57
CA ALA A 255 2.01 4.54 -6.11
C ALA A 255 3.41 3.96 -6.36
N ASN A 256 3.70 2.78 -5.81
CA ASN A 256 4.99 2.12 -6.01
C ASN A 256 4.76 0.69 -6.45
N TYR A 257 5.61 0.17 -7.34
CA TYR A 257 5.52 -1.20 -7.82
C TYR A 257 6.84 -1.96 -7.70
N ASN A 258 6.74 -3.27 -7.71
CA ASN A 258 7.85 -4.20 -7.63
C ASN A 258 8.42 -4.43 -9.04
N SER A 259 9.48 -3.72 -9.40
CA SER A 259 10.14 -3.86 -10.70
C SER A 259 10.92 -5.18 -10.86
N GLY A 260 11.02 -6.00 -9.81
CA GLY A 260 11.66 -7.31 -9.88
C GLY A 260 10.74 -8.44 -10.36
N MET A 261 9.42 -8.23 -10.40
CA MET A 261 8.45 -9.22 -10.87
C MET A 261 8.45 -9.36 -12.39
N VAL A 262 7.76 -10.38 -12.91
CA VAL A 262 7.64 -10.59 -14.35
C VAL A 262 6.86 -9.45 -14.98
N ASP A 263 7.34 -8.96 -16.11
CA ASP A 263 6.95 -7.67 -16.71
C ASP A 263 5.46 -7.56 -16.98
N TYR A 264 4.79 -8.64 -17.37
CA TYR A 264 3.34 -8.57 -17.63
C TYR A 264 2.51 -8.15 -16.41
N ASN A 265 3.03 -8.30 -15.19
CA ASN A 265 2.33 -7.82 -13.99
C ASN A 265 2.40 -6.30 -13.83
N ILE A 266 3.41 -5.63 -14.44
CA ILE A 266 3.75 -4.23 -14.14
C ILE A 266 2.64 -3.25 -14.58
N PRO A 267 2.09 -3.30 -15.81
CA PRO A 267 1.05 -2.37 -16.25
C PRO A 267 -0.20 -2.41 -15.37
N PHE A 268 -0.70 -3.61 -15.10
CA PHE A 268 -1.85 -3.79 -14.21
C PHE A 268 -1.58 -3.30 -12.79
N THR A 269 -0.44 -3.69 -12.20
CA THR A 269 -0.07 -3.26 -10.85
C THR A 269 0.07 -1.74 -10.76
N ALA A 270 0.66 -1.10 -11.77
CA ALA A 270 0.77 0.35 -11.83
C ALA A 270 -0.61 1.02 -11.81
N CYS A 271 -1.58 0.53 -12.59
CA CYS A 271 -2.96 1.02 -12.58
C CYS A 271 -3.66 0.74 -11.24
N HIS A 272 -3.42 -0.43 -10.62
CA HIS A 272 -3.94 -0.78 -9.30
C HIS A 272 -3.47 0.22 -8.24
N GLU A 273 -2.18 0.49 -8.15
CA GLU A 273 -1.64 1.44 -7.18
C GLU A 273 -2.11 2.88 -7.43
N LEU A 274 -2.33 3.25 -8.70
CA LEU A 274 -2.94 4.53 -9.07
C LEU A 274 -4.42 4.62 -8.70
N SER A 275 -5.12 3.50 -8.58
CA SER A 275 -6.52 3.46 -8.11
C SER A 275 -6.64 3.88 -6.64
N HIS A 276 -5.67 3.48 -5.82
CA HIS A 276 -5.57 3.95 -4.44
C HIS A 276 -5.35 5.46 -4.35
N LEU A 277 -4.64 6.05 -5.30
CA LEU A 277 -4.50 7.52 -5.42
C LEU A 277 -5.82 8.25 -5.71
N LYS A 278 -6.84 7.54 -6.18
CA LYS A 278 -8.22 8.05 -6.32
C LYS A 278 -9.12 7.70 -5.15
N SER A 279 -8.50 7.29 -4.04
CA SER A 279 -9.18 6.92 -2.80
C SER A 279 -9.97 5.60 -2.83
N PHE A 280 -9.83 4.78 -3.86
CA PHE A 280 -10.40 3.43 -3.88
C PHE A 280 -9.42 2.49 -3.18
N MET A 281 -9.65 2.26 -1.86
CA MET A 281 -8.73 1.50 -1.01
C MET A 281 -9.11 0.03 -0.87
N GLN A 282 -10.31 -0.35 -1.31
CA GLN A 282 -10.75 -1.74 -1.32
C GLN A 282 -10.06 -2.47 -2.47
N GLU A 283 -9.46 -3.63 -2.17
CA GLU A 283 -8.57 -4.32 -3.11
C GLU A 283 -9.31 -4.83 -4.35
N GLN A 284 -10.52 -5.37 -4.18
CA GLN A 284 -11.34 -5.79 -5.31
C GLN A 284 -11.68 -4.63 -6.26
N GLU A 285 -11.92 -3.44 -5.71
CA GLU A 285 -12.22 -2.26 -6.51
C GLU A 285 -10.98 -1.76 -7.25
N ALA A 286 -9.83 -1.72 -6.56
CA ALA A 286 -8.57 -1.32 -7.16
C ALA A 286 -8.13 -2.29 -8.27
N ASN A 287 -8.29 -3.59 -8.06
CA ASN A 287 -8.06 -4.61 -9.09
C ASN A 287 -9.00 -4.45 -10.28
N PHE A 288 -10.28 -4.20 -10.04
CA PHE A 288 -11.25 -4.03 -11.11
C PHE A 288 -11.00 -2.74 -11.91
N ILE A 289 -10.68 -1.63 -11.25
CA ILE A 289 -10.26 -0.38 -11.93
C ILE A 289 -8.99 -0.64 -12.76
N ALA A 290 -8.01 -1.37 -12.22
CA ALA A 290 -6.80 -1.73 -12.96
C ALA A 290 -7.09 -2.59 -14.18
N PHE A 291 -8.01 -3.56 -14.06
CA PHE A 291 -8.49 -4.36 -15.18
C PHE A 291 -9.09 -3.47 -16.28
N LEU A 292 -10.03 -2.61 -15.94
CA LEU A 292 -10.66 -1.70 -16.90
C LEU A 292 -9.65 -0.73 -17.52
N ALA A 293 -8.77 -0.12 -16.72
CA ALA A 293 -7.77 0.82 -17.22
C ALA A 293 -6.79 0.16 -18.19
N SER A 294 -6.35 -1.06 -17.86
CA SER A 294 -5.38 -1.77 -18.69
C SER A 294 -6.02 -2.30 -19.97
N THR A 295 -7.22 -2.88 -19.90
CA THR A 295 -7.88 -3.52 -21.07
C THR A 295 -8.47 -2.50 -22.05
N SER A 296 -8.90 -1.32 -21.58
CA SER A 296 -9.45 -0.27 -22.42
C SER A 296 -8.41 0.66 -23.07
N TYR A 297 -7.16 0.63 -22.59
CA TYR A 297 -6.10 1.47 -23.14
C TYR A 297 -5.51 0.86 -24.41
N GLU A 298 -5.35 1.66 -25.48
CA GLU A 298 -4.88 1.18 -26.80
C GLU A 298 -3.35 0.92 -26.81
N ASP A 299 -2.91 -0.02 -25.96
CA ASP A 299 -1.52 -0.47 -25.85
C ASP A 299 -1.52 -1.99 -25.62
N PRO A 300 -0.93 -2.80 -26.54
CA PRO A 300 -0.97 -4.25 -26.40
C PRO A 300 -0.37 -4.78 -25.11
N ALA A 301 0.68 -4.14 -24.56
CA ALA A 301 1.32 -4.58 -23.33
C ALA A 301 0.40 -4.36 -22.11
N PHE A 302 -0.36 -3.24 -22.10
CA PHE A 302 -1.36 -2.98 -21.07
C PHE A 302 -2.54 -3.93 -21.19
N GLN A 303 -3.08 -4.10 -22.38
CA GLN A 303 -4.20 -5.00 -22.64
C GLN A 303 -3.85 -6.44 -22.25
N TYR A 304 -2.69 -6.92 -22.71
CA TYR A 304 -2.21 -8.27 -22.34
C TYR A 304 -2.09 -8.44 -20.83
N SER A 305 -1.51 -7.45 -20.15
CA SER A 305 -1.38 -7.43 -18.68
C SER A 305 -2.76 -7.52 -18.00
N GLY A 306 -3.70 -6.67 -18.41
CA GLY A 306 -5.04 -6.63 -17.84
C GLY A 306 -5.82 -7.92 -18.06
N TYR A 307 -5.88 -8.39 -19.30
CA TYR A 307 -6.60 -9.63 -19.64
C TYR A 307 -5.96 -10.87 -19.02
N LEU A 308 -4.61 -10.96 -18.98
CA LEU A 308 -3.93 -12.12 -18.39
C LEU A 308 -4.15 -12.18 -16.87
N LEU A 309 -4.10 -11.05 -16.16
CA LEU A 309 -4.39 -11.05 -14.72
C LEU A 309 -5.88 -11.30 -14.46
N GLY A 310 -6.79 -10.71 -15.23
CA GLY A 310 -8.21 -11.05 -15.17
C GLY A 310 -8.45 -12.54 -15.40
N TRP A 311 -7.78 -13.13 -16.39
CA TRP A 311 -7.83 -14.56 -16.67
C TRP A 311 -7.31 -15.40 -15.49
N ILE A 312 -6.17 -15.04 -14.90
CA ILE A 312 -5.61 -15.76 -13.74
C ILE A 312 -6.60 -15.77 -12.57
N TYR A 313 -7.19 -14.63 -12.23
CA TYR A 313 -8.18 -14.54 -11.14
C TYR A 313 -9.43 -15.37 -11.44
N CYS A 314 -10.02 -15.22 -12.63
CA CYS A 314 -11.23 -15.98 -13.01
C CYS A 314 -10.97 -17.49 -13.09
N MET A 315 -9.81 -17.89 -13.63
CA MET A 315 -9.44 -19.31 -13.71
C MET A 315 -9.16 -19.93 -12.34
N ASN A 316 -8.65 -19.17 -11.37
CA ASN A 316 -8.49 -19.68 -10.00
C ASN A 316 -9.85 -19.98 -9.37
N VAL A 317 -10.83 -19.08 -9.52
CA VAL A 317 -12.19 -19.30 -9.01
C VAL A 317 -12.87 -20.47 -9.75
N LEU A 318 -12.70 -20.58 -11.08
CA LEU A 318 -13.24 -21.69 -11.86
C LEU A 318 -12.61 -23.03 -11.46
N TYR A 319 -11.31 -23.06 -11.16
CA TYR A 319 -10.63 -24.26 -10.68
C TYR A 319 -11.27 -24.85 -9.42
N ASP A 320 -11.63 -23.98 -8.47
CA ASP A 320 -12.26 -24.40 -7.22
C ASP A 320 -13.73 -24.75 -7.40
N ALA A 321 -14.42 -24.11 -8.36
CA ALA A 321 -15.84 -24.32 -8.62
C ALA A 321 -16.11 -25.54 -9.50
N ASP A 322 -15.34 -25.73 -10.58
CA ASP A 322 -15.51 -26.81 -11.56
C ASP A 322 -14.17 -27.11 -12.28
N TYR A 323 -13.47 -28.12 -11.82
CA TYR A 323 -12.19 -28.51 -12.38
C TYR A 323 -12.27 -28.99 -13.83
N GLU A 324 -13.37 -29.62 -14.25
CA GLU A 324 -13.56 -30.13 -15.61
C GLU A 324 -13.68 -28.97 -16.61
N SER A 325 -14.53 -28.00 -16.33
CA SER A 325 -14.64 -26.76 -17.11
C SER A 325 -13.32 -25.97 -17.11
N TRP A 326 -12.63 -25.88 -15.97
CA TRP A 326 -11.31 -25.24 -15.89
C TRP A 326 -10.31 -25.90 -16.84
N GLN A 327 -10.25 -27.23 -16.86
CA GLN A 327 -9.31 -27.97 -17.73
C GLN A 327 -9.60 -27.70 -19.22
N GLU A 328 -10.87 -27.70 -19.62
CA GLU A 328 -11.27 -27.42 -20.99
C GLU A 328 -10.86 -26.02 -21.44
N VAL A 329 -11.11 -25.00 -20.60
CA VAL A 329 -10.70 -23.62 -20.89
C VAL A 329 -9.18 -23.49 -20.92
N ARG A 330 -8.49 -24.14 -19.98
CA ARG A 330 -7.01 -24.10 -19.86
C ARG A 330 -6.31 -24.69 -21.08
N GLU A 331 -6.87 -25.75 -21.69
CA GLU A 331 -6.36 -26.36 -22.93
C GLU A 331 -6.46 -25.42 -24.13
N GLY A 332 -7.35 -24.42 -24.09
CA GLY A 332 -7.49 -23.40 -25.12
C GLY A 332 -6.46 -22.28 -25.07
N LEU A 333 -5.61 -22.20 -24.04
CA LEU A 333 -4.62 -21.14 -23.91
C LEU A 333 -3.46 -21.31 -24.90
N ALA A 334 -3.07 -20.24 -25.58
CA ALA A 334 -1.97 -20.25 -26.55
C ALA A 334 -0.63 -20.60 -25.89
N ALA A 335 0.15 -21.42 -26.55
CA ALA A 335 1.48 -21.84 -26.07
C ALA A 335 2.45 -20.67 -25.82
N ALA A 336 2.22 -19.52 -26.47
CA ALA A 336 3.02 -18.31 -26.29
C ALA A 336 2.86 -17.66 -24.88
N VAL A 337 1.77 -17.99 -24.16
CA VAL A 337 1.50 -17.47 -22.79
C VAL A 337 2.19 -18.33 -21.72
N GLU A 338 2.50 -19.58 -22.01
CA GLU A 338 3.08 -20.51 -21.02
C GLU A 338 4.42 -20.03 -20.41
N PRO A 339 5.35 -19.43 -21.16
CA PRO A 339 6.59 -18.88 -20.57
C PRO A 339 6.31 -17.83 -19.51
N ASP A 340 5.32 -16.93 -19.71
CA ASP A 340 4.97 -15.89 -18.77
C ASP A 340 4.44 -16.47 -17.45
N LEU A 341 3.50 -17.42 -17.53
CA LEU A 341 2.93 -18.07 -16.35
C LEU A 341 3.99 -18.88 -15.58
N LYS A 342 4.85 -19.60 -16.30
CA LYS A 342 5.92 -20.40 -15.71
C LYS A 342 6.95 -19.52 -14.99
N GLU A 343 7.38 -18.43 -15.63
CA GLU A 343 8.35 -17.52 -15.02
C GLU A 343 7.74 -16.83 -13.80
N ASN A 344 6.47 -16.41 -13.88
CA ASN A 344 5.78 -15.79 -12.75
C ASN A 344 5.67 -16.74 -11.55
N ASN A 345 5.26 -17.99 -11.78
CA ASN A 345 5.20 -18.98 -10.71
C ASN A 345 6.60 -19.26 -10.13
N GLY A 346 7.62 -19.33 -10.98
CA GLY A 346 9.01 -19.50 -10.55
C GLY A 346 9.55 -18.28 -9.79
N PHE A 347 9.13 -17.08 -10.16
CA PHE A 347 9.51 -15.85 -9.45
C PHE A 347 8.97 -15.86 -8.02
N TRP A 348 7.66 -16.03 -7.85
CA TRP A 348 7.04 -16.00 -6.53
C TRP A 348 7.46 -17.16 -5.64
N ALA A 349 7.60 -18.37 -6.20
CA ALA A 349 8.08 -19.53 -5.45
C ALA A 349 9.48 -19.35 -4.83
N ARG A 350 10.32 -18.47 -5.39
CA ARG A 350 11.63 -18.12 -4.79
C ARG A 350 11.51 -17.39 -3.45
N TYR A 351 10.39 -16.77 -3.22
CA TYR A 351 10.12 -15.96 -2.03
C TYR A 351 9.11 -16.61 -1.07
N ASP A 352 8.68 -17.84 -1.37
CA ASP A 352 7.90 -18.63 -0.43
C ASP A 352 8.67 -18.85 0.87
N GLY A 353 8.00 -18.67 1.99
CA GLY A 353 8.59 -18.88 3.28
C GLY A 353 7.99 -18.05 4.39
N ARG A 354 8.61 -18.11 5.55
CA ARG A 354 8.07 -17.54 6.79
C ARG A 354 7.80 -16.02 6.72
N VAL A 355 8.57 -15.27 5.92
CA VAL A 355 8.35 -13.82 5.77
C VAL A 355 7.06 -13.57 5.00
N ALA A 356 6.84 -14.31 3.90
CA ALA A 356 5.61 -14.24 3.11
C ALA A 356 4.38 -14.64 3.96
N GLU A 357 4.45 -15.75 4.72
CA GLU A 357 3.38 -16.18 5.62
C GLU A 357 3.01 -15.13 6.66
N VAL A 358 4.02 -14.46 7.26
CA VAL A 358 3.79 -13.38 8.23
C VAL A 358 3.22 -12.13 7.55
N ALA A 359 3.71 -11.78 6.36
CA ALA A 359 3.23 -10.65 5.59
C ALA A 359 1.76 -10.85 5.21
N ASP A 360 1.39 -12.04 4.73
CA ASP A 360 0.00 -12.40 4.42
C ASP A 360 -0.91 -12.29 5.63
N GLN A 361 -0.52 -12.85 6.77
CA GLN A 361 -1.29 -12.72 8.03
C GLN A 361 -1.44 -11.26 8.51
N VAL A 362 -0.42 -10.43 8.31
CA VAL A 362 -0.48 -9.00 8.66
C VAL A 362 -1.40 -8.27 7.70
N ASN A 363 -1.33 -8.56 6.40
CA ASN A 363 -2.20 -7.99 5.38
C ASN A 363 -3.66 -8.38 5.63
N ASP A 364 -3.94 -9.66 5.88
CA ASP A 364 -5.29 -10.15 6.20
C ASP A 364 -5.92 -9.37 7.38
N ARG A 365 -5.17 -9.22 8.48
CA ARG A 365 -5.63 -8.45 9.64
C ARG A 365 -5.78 -6.96 9.34
N TYR A 366 -4.91 -6.42 8.51
CA TYR A 366 -4.97 -5.03 8.08
C TYR A 366 -6.26 -4.76 7.29
N LEU A 367 -6.59 -5.61 6.32
CA LEU A 367 -7.80 -5.52 5.52
C LEU A 367 -9.06 -5.64 6.38
N GLN A 368 -9.10 -6.64 7.28
CA GLN A 368 -10.21 -6.83 8.22
C GLN A 368 -10.38 -5.63 9.16
N ALA A 369 -9.29 -5.05 9.66
CA ALA A 369 -9.35 -3.84 10.51
C ALA A 369 -9.91 -2.63 9.77
N ASN A 370 -9.80 -2.58 8.44
CA ASN A 370 -10.32 -1.52 7.58
C ASN A 370 -11.70 -1.84 6.96
N GLY A 371 -12.38 -2.90 7.43
CA GLY A 371 -13.75 -3.22 7.04
C GLY A 371 -13.89 -4.21 5.89
N GLN A 372 -12.78 -4.77 5.38
CA GLN A 372 -12.81 -5.89 4.45
C GLN A 372 -12.85 -7.20 5.26
N GLU A 373 -14.06 -7.65 5.62
CA GLU A 373 -14.27 -8.79 6.54
C GLU A 373 -13.63 -10.09 6.07
N GLU A 374 -13.52 -10.28 4.75
CA GLU A 374 -12.93 -11.47 4.13
C GLU A 374 -11.40 -11.41 4.04
N GLY A 375 -10.79 -10.28 4.45
CA GLY A 375 -9.35 -10.10 4.42
C GLY A 375 -8.77 -10.27 3.01
N VAL A 376 -7.74 -11.08 2.86
CA VAL A 376 -7.07 -11.33 1.56
C VAL A 376 -7.98 -12.01 0.53
N LYS A 377 -9.04 -12.70 0.92
CA LYS A 377 -10.03 -13.25 -0.02
C LYS A 377 -10.83 -12.19 -0.77
N SER A 378 -10.82 -10.95 -0.30
CA SER A 378 -11.47 -9.84 -1.01
C SER A 378 -10.86 -9.57 -2.39
N TYR A 379 -9.62 -9.99 -2.64
CA TYR A 379 -8.99 -9.89 -3.96
C TYR A 379 -9.76 -10.70 -5.03
N ASP A 380 -10.29 -11.87 -4.66
CA ASP A 380 -11.03 -12.74 -5.58
C ASP A 380 -12.38 -12.14 -6.00
N ARG A 381 -12.93 -11.19 -5.22
CA ARG A 381 -14.19 -10.48 -5.57
C ARG A 381 -14.09 -9.58 -6.82
N MET A 382 -12.89 -9.33 -7.32
CA MET A 382 -12.74 -8.74 -8.65
C MET A 382 -13.41 -9.60 -9.73
N VAL A 383 -13.44 -10.93 -9.56
CA VAL A 383 -14.05 -11.87 -10.49
C VAL A 383 -15.55 -11.59 -10.64
N ASP A 384 -16.24 -11.33 -9.54
CA ASP A 384 -17.68 -11.00 -9.55
C ASP A 384 -17.95 -9.75 -10.39
N LEU A 385 -17.06 -8.74 -10.32
CA LEU A 385 -17.15 -7.50 -11.09
C LEU A 385 -16.81 -7.72 -12.58
N ILE A 386 -15.84 -8.58 -12.91
CA ILE A 386 -15.53 -8.93 -14.31
C ILE A 386 -16.70 -9.68 -14.93
N VAL A 387 -17.34 -10.60 -14.21
CA VAL A 387 -18.53 -11.31 -14.70
C VAL A 387 -19.67 -10.32 -14.97
N ALA A 388 -19.95 -9.40 -14.03
CA ALA A 388 -20.98 -8.37 -14.21
C ALA A 388 -20.68 -7.44 -15.40
N TYR A 389 -19.43 -7.03 -15.56
CA TYR A 389 -18.99 -6.22 -16.71
C TYR A 389 -19.21 -6.92 -18.05
N TYR A 390 -18.83 -8.19 -18.16
CA TYR A 390 -19.03 -8.98 -19.36
C TYR A 390 -20.52 -9.18 -19.69
N GLN A 391 -21.36 -9.47 -18.68
CA GLN A 391 -22.81 -9.66 -18.85
C GLN A 391 -23.51 -8.35 -19.22
N GLY A 392 -23.05 -7.20 -18.75
CA GLY A 392 -23.54 -5.87 -19.11
C GLY A 392 -23.33 -5.53 -20.60
N GLY A 393 -22.57 -6.33 -21.33
CA GLY A 393 -22.29 -6.16 -22.76
C GLY A 393 -21.16 -5.18 -23.06
N GLU A 394 -20.49 -4.66 -22.03
CA GLU A 394 -19.35 -3.76 -22.18
C GLU A 394 -18.04 -4.51 -22.52
N GLY A 395 -18.04 -5.84 -22.34
CA GLY A 395 -16.97 -6.74 -22.75
C GLY A 395 -17.15 -7.43 -24.12
N LYS A 396 -18.17 -7.01 -24.92
CA LYS A 396 -18.48 -7.67 -26.21
C LYS A 396 -18.18 -6.80 -27.40
#